data_0ca39f4db4c325fa57606eacf85f9787
#
_entry.id   0ca39f4db4c325fa57606eacf85f9787
#
_cell.length_a   1.000
_cell.length_b   1.000
_cell.length_c   1.000
_cell.angle_alpha   90.00
_cell.angle_beta   90.00
_cell.angle_gamma   90.00
#
_symmetry.space_group_name_H-M   'P 1'
#
loop_
_entity.id
_entity.type
_entity.pdbx_description
1 polymer ?
#
loop_
_entity_poly.entity_id
_entity_poly.type
_entity_poly.pdbx_seq_one_letter_code
_entity_poly.pdbx_strand_id
1 'polypeptide(L)'
;MALIQADRVRETSSTTGSAGFTLVGAVDGFQRFSAAIGSANTCYYAATDGSAFEVGLGTVSANVLARTTVFDSSHTSSGTVHRVDFQAGTKDVFATYAAD
;
A
#
# COMPACT_ATOMS: atom_id res chain seq x y z
N MET A 1 10.83 -14.80 -1.85
CA MET A 1 9.90 -13.69 -2.10
C MET A 1 8.80 -14.14 -3.04
N ALA A 2 7.56 -14.08 -2.60
CA ALA A 2 6.42 -14.57 -3.37
C ALA A 2 5.34 -13.51 -3.43
N LEU A 3 4.55 -13.54 -4.50
CA LEU A 3 3.35 -12.72 -4.62
C LEU A 3 2.22 -13.46 -3.91
N ILE A 4 1.69 -12.86 -2.86
CA ILE A 4 0.66 -13.45 -2.01
C ILE A 4 -0.61 -12.61 -2.12
N GLN A 5 -1.74 -13.28 -2.20
CA GLN A 5 -3.05 -12.64 -2.11
C GLN A 5 -3.77 -13.18 -0.88
N ALA A 6 -4.40 -12.29 -0.14
CA ALA A 6 -5.10 -12.67 1.07
C ALA A 6 -6.31 -11.76 1.27
N ASP A 7 -7.30 -12.26 1.98
CA ASP A 7 -8.52 -11.52 2.24
C ASP A 7 -8.39 -10.65 3.47
N ARG A 8 -9.11 -9.54 3.47
CA ARG A 8 -9.29 -8.70 4.65
C ARG A 8 -7.97 -8.17 5.21
N VAL A 9 -7.05 -7.75 4.34
CA VAL A 9 -5.79 -7.15 4.77
C VAL A 9 -5.92 -5.64 4.62
N ARG A 10 -5.90 -4.93 5.74
CA ARG A 10 -6.01 -3.47 5.75
C ARG A 10 -5.41 -2.90 7.02
N GLU A 11 -4.52 -1.95 6.84
CA GLU A 11 -3.91 -1.21 7.94
C GLU A 11 -3.97 0.28 7.64
N THR A 12 -3.75 1.09 8.65
CA THR A 12 -3.63 2.53 8.45
C THR A 12 -2.18 2.95 8.50
N SER A 13 -1.89 4.09 7.91
CA SER A 13 -0.56 4.69 7.93
C SER A 13 -0.69 6.20 7.97
N SER A 14 0.19 6.85 8.69
CA SER A 14 0.29 8.31 8.69
C SER A 14 1.54 8.80 7.98
N THR A 15 2.24 7.91 7.27
CA THR A 15 3.46 8.26 6.54
C THR A 15 3.18 9.32 5.48
N THR A 16 4.02 10.33 5.43
CA THR A 16 3.95 11.36 4.38
C THR A 16 5.02 11.08 3.33
N GLY A 17 4.86 11.71 2.17
CA GLY A 17 5.86 11.61 1.11
C GLY A 17 5.66 10.41 0.22
N SER A 18 6.73 9.99 -0.44
CA SER A 18 6.71 8.91 -1.42
C SER A 18 7.50 7.67 -0.98
N ALA A 19 7.95 7.64 0.26
CA ALA A 19 8.63 6.47 0.82
C ALA A 19 7.62 5.37 1.18
N GLY A 20 8.11 4.21 1.59
CA GLY A 20 7.25 3.11 2.01
C GLY A 20 6.33 3.50 3.18
N PHE A 21 5.19 2.84 3.26
CA PHE A 21 4.21 3.12 4.33
C PHE A 21 4.64 2.41 5.60
N THR A 22 4.75 3.16 6.70
CA THR A 22 4.86 2.57 8.03
C THR A 22 3.45 2.26 8.51
N LEU A 23 3.16 0.98 8.70
CA LEU A 23 1.82 0.49 9.02
C LEU A 23 1.63 0.51 10.53
N VAL A 24 0.45 0.93 10.96
CA VAL A 24 0.18 1.19 12.38
C VAL A 24 -0.63 0.08 13.03
N GLY A 25 -1.11 -0.87 12.26
CA GLY A 25 -1.89 -1.98 12.77
C GLY A 25 -3.19 -2.15 12.02
N ALA A 26 -3.77 -3.33 12.13
CA ALA A 26 -4.94 -3.69 11.38
C ALA A 26 -6.17 -2.90 11.83
N VAL A 27 -7.00 -2.54 10.86
CA VAL A 27 -8.34 -2.02 11.12
C VAL A 27 -9.19 -3.16 11.69
N ASP A 28 -10.11 -2.84 12.58
CA ASP A 28 -10.99 -3.86 13.18
C ASP A 28 -11.67 -4.70 12.10
N GLY A 29 -11.61 -6.02 12.25
CA GLY A 29 -12.15 -6.95 11.27
C GLY A 29 -11.21 -7.26 10.11
N PHE A 30 -9.99 -6.71 10.12
CA PHE A 30 -9.00 -6.93 9.08
C PHE A 30 -7.73 -7.56 9.64
N GLN A 31 -6.87 -8.02 8.74
CA GLN A 31 -5.58 -8.62 9.10
C GLN A 31 -4.43 -7.65 8.81
N ARG A 32 -3.33 -7.83 9.51
CA ARG A 32 -2.09 -7.11 9.22
C ARG A 32 -1.41 -7.69 7.99
N PHE A 33 -0.71 -6.85 7.26
CA PHE A 33 0.10 -7.30 6.12
C PHE A 33 1.16 -8.32 6.56
N SER A 34 1.81 -8.08 7.68
CA SER A 34 2.86 -8.99 8.16
C SER A 34 2.31 -10.37 8.50
N ALA A 35 1.06 -10.45 8.95
CA ALA A 35 0.44 -11.73 9.31
C ALA A 35 -0.10 -12.46 8.09
N ALA A 36 -0.81 -11.77 7.19
CA ALA A 36 -1.51 -12.39 6.09
C ALA A 36 -0.63 -12.58 4.85
N ILE A 37 0.25 -11.63 4.58
CA ILE A 37 1.14 -11.66 3.42
C ILE A 37 2.50 -12.24 3.81
N GLY A 38 3.03 -11.81 4.94
CA GLY A 38 4.32 -12.26 5.44
C GLY A 38 5.47 -11.39 4.98
N SER A 39 6.46 -11.23 5.85
CA SER A 39 7.65 -10.44 5.58
C SER A 39 8.43 -11.01 4.41
N ALA A 40 9.02 -10.15 3.60
CA ALA A 40 9.77 -10.47 2.37
C ALA A 40 8.90 -10.91 1.19
N ASN A 41 7.59 -11.03 1.37
CA ASN A 41 6.69 -11.34 0.27
C ASN A 41 6.10 -10.06 -0.32
N THR A 42 5.56 -10.18 -1.53
CA THR A 42 4.94 -9.06 -2.24
C THR A 42 3.42 -9.25 -2.30
N CYS A 43 2.71 -8.16 -2.49
CA CYS A 43 1.27 -8.18 -2.70
C CYS A 43 0.86 -6.95 -3.50
N TYR A 44 -0.28 -7.04 -4.15
CA TYR A 44 -0.91 -5.86 -4.72
C TYR A 44 -1.56 -5.06 -3.60
N TYR A 45 -1.38 -3.76 -3.62
CA TYR A 45 -1.94 -2.88 -2.60
C TYR A 45 -2.64 -1.69 -3.24
N ALA A 46 -3.54 -1.09 -2.48
CA ALA A 46 -4.08 0.22 -2.77
C ALA A 46 -3.95 1.08 -1.53
N ALA A 47 -3.66 2.35 -1.71
CA ALA A 47 -3.54 3.30 -0.62
C ALA A 47 -4.31 4.57 -0.99
N THR A 48 -5.02 5.13 -0.02
CA THR A 48 -5.77 6.36 -0.24
C THR A 48 -5.90 7.15 1.07
N ASP A 49 -5.94 8.47 0.93
CA ASP A 49 -6.26 9.37 2.04
C ASP A 49 -7.64 10.00 1.88
N GLY A 50 -8.42 9.52 0.91
CA GLY A 50 -9.72 10.07 0.57
C GLY A 50 -9.71 11.03 -0.61
N SER A 51 -8.54 11.58 -0.95
CA SER A 51 -8.38 12.51 -2.09
C SER A 51 -7.43 11.93 -3.13
N ALA A 52 -6.28 11.46 -2.70
CA ALA A 52 -5.27 10.85 -3.57
C ALA A 52 -5.34 9.33 -3.43
N PHE A 53 -4.92 8.63 -4.46
CA PHE A 53 -4.87 7.18 -4.43
C PHE A 53 -3.64 6.66 -5.17
N GLU A 54 -3.25 5.45 -4.83
CA GLU A 54 -2.15 4.75 -5.47
C GLU A 54 -2.42 3.25 -5.43
N VAL A 55 -2.16 2.57 -6.54
CA VAL A 55 -2.29 1.10 -6.65
C VAL A 55 -0.97 0.57 -7.18
N GLY A 56 -0.46 -0.48 -6.57
CA GLY A 56 0.81 -1.01 -7.01
C GLY A 56 1.15 -2.37 -6.43
N LEU A 57 2.41 -2.73 -6.62
CA LEU A 57 3.03 -3.91 -6.04
C LEU A 57 3.88 -3.45 -4.87
N GLY A 58 3.60 -3.97 -3.70
CA GLY A 58 4.36 -3.65 -2.49
C GLY A 58 5.12 -4.85 -1.96
N THR A 59 6.17 -4.58 -1.21
CA THR A 59 6.95 -5.61 -0.53
C THR A 59 6.82 -5.40 0.97
N VAL A 60 6.40 -6.45 1.68
CA VAL A 60 6.20 -6.38 3.12
C VAL A 60 7.53 -6.60 3.84
N SER A 61 7.85 -5.74 4.78
CA SER A 61 9.03 -5.86 5.63
C SER A 61 8.64 -5.43 7.04
N ALA A 62 8.38 -6.39 7.92
CA ALA A 62 7.88 -6.12 9.26
C ALA A 62 6.63 -5.22 9.19
N ASN A 63 6.66 -4.03 9.73
CA ASN A 63 5.53 -3.10 9.72
C ASN A 63 5.64 -2.04 8.62
N VAL A 64 6.42 -2.31 7.57
CA VAL A 64 6.59 -1.39 6.45
C VAL A 64 6.12 -2.07 5.17
N LEU A 65 5.37 -1.35 4.35
CA LEU A 65 5.02 -1.78 3.00
C LEU A 65 5.79 -0.89 2.02
N ALA A 66 6.81 -1.45 1.41
CA ALA A 66 7.59 -0.73 0.39
C ALA A 66 6.77 -0.59 -0.88
N ARG A 67 6.84 0.57 -1.50
CA ARG A 67 6.10 0.88 -2.73
C ARG A 67 6.97 0.51 -3.92
N THR A 68 7.02 -0.79 -4.21
CA THR A 68 7.99 -1.35 -5.16
C THR A 68 7.70 -0.91 -6.59
N THR A 69 6.46 -1.04 -7.03
CA THR A 69 6.05 -0.65 -8.39
C THR A 69 4.65 -0.03 -8.30
N VAL A 70 4.47 1.15 -8.88
CA VAL A 70 3.18 1.81 -8.92
C VAL A 70 2.56 1.58 -10.29
N PHE A 71 1.35 1.02 -10.34
CA PHE A 71 0.65 0.75 -11.59
C PHE A 71 -0.29 1.89 -11.97
N ASP A 72 -0.93 2.52 -10.98
CA ASP A 72 -1.85 3.61 -11.21
C ASP A 72 -1.89 4.51 -9.99
N SER A 73 -2.11 5.79 -10.20
CA SER A 73 -2.23 6.73 -9.09
C SER A 73 -2.91 8.01 -9.55
N SER A 74 -3.30 8.84 -8.59
CA SER A 74 -3.80 10.18 -8.87
C SER A 74 -2.68 11.17 -9.24
N HIS A 75 -1.42 10.74 -9.16
CA HIS A 75 -0.27 11.57 -9.52
C HIS A 75 0.30 11.12 -10.85
N THR A 76 -0.20 11.66 -11.94
CA THR A 76 0.33 11.41 -13.29
C THR A 76 0.87 12.72 -13.86
N SER A 77 1.96 12.61 -14.60
CA SER A 77 2.60 13.76 -15.23
C SER A 77 3.20 13.32 -16.55
N SER A 78 2.89 14.04 -17.63
CA SER A 78 3.39 13.73 -18.97
C SER A 78 3.10 12.29 -19.38
N GLY A 79 1.93 11.78 -18.99
CA GLY A 79 1.52 10.42 -19.29
C GLY A 79 2.19 9.34 -18.43
N THR A 80 3.03 9.72 -17.47
CA THR A 80 3.73 8.78 -16.60
C THR A 80 3.06 8.76 -15.22
N VAL A 81 2.83 7.55 -14.69
CA VAL A 81 2.30 7.36 -13.36
C VAL A 81 3.44 7.47 -12.35
N HIS A 82 3.21 8.23 -11.30
CA HIS A 82 4.19 8.43 -10.24
C HIS A 82 3.63 8.02 -8.90
N ARG A 83 4.53 7.72 -7.95
CA ARG A 83 4.15 7.57 -6.54
C ARG A 83 3.52 8.86 -6.06
N VAL A 84 2.48 8.72 -5.24
CA VAL A 84 1.85 9.89 -4.64
C VAL A 84 2.71 10.39 -3.49
N ASP A 85 2.92 11.70 -3.45
CA ASP A 85 3.55 12.36 -2.31
C ASP A 85 2.44 12.67 -1.30
N PHE A 86 2.12 11.70 -0.45
CA PHE A 86 1.00 11.81 0.47
C PHE A 86 1.27 12.89 1.51
N GLN A 87 0.24 13.67 1.76
CA GLN A 87 0.30 14.73 2.77
C GLN A 87 -0.02 14.17 4.16
N ALA A 88 0.09 14.99 5.19
CA ALA A 88 -0.22 14.59 6.54
C ALA A 88 -1.67 14.10 6.65
N GLY A 89 -1.91 13.15 7.53
CA GLY A 89 -3.22 12.56 7.74
C GLY A 89 -3.18 11.05 7.61
N THR A 90 -4.28 10.42 7.95
CA THR A 90 -4.38 8.97 7.93
C THR A 90 -4.65 8.46 6.51
N LYS A 91 -3.90 7.46 6.09
CA LYS A 91 -4.11 6.75 4.84
C LYS A 91 -4.62 5.36 5.16
N ASP A 92 -5.54 4.87 4.34
CA ASP A 92 -5.92 3.46 4.35
C ASP A 92 -5.05 2.72 3.34
N VAL A 93 -4.44 1.63 3.78
CA VAL A 93 -3.59 0.78 2.94
C VAL A 93 -4.14 -0.63 3.02
N PHE A 94 -4.50 -1.19 1.88
CA PHE A 94 -5.13 -2.52 1.86
C PHE A 94 -4.68 -3.33 0.67
N ALA A 95 -4.73 -4.65 0.84
CA ALA A 95 -4.42 -5.57 -0.26
C ALA A 95 -5.59 -5.59 -1.24
N THR A 96 -5.27 -5.65 -2.52
CA THR A 96 -6.27 -5.61 -3.59
C THR A 96 -5.80 -6.45 -4.77
N TYR A 97 -6.65 -6.53 -5.78
CA TYR A 97 -6.27 -7.01 -7.10
C TYR A 97 -5.99 -5.81 -7.98
N ALA A 98 -4.78 -5.71 -8.50
CA ALA A 98 -4.47 -4.67 -9.46
C ALA A 98 -5.08 -5.05 -10.81
N ALA A 99 -5.56 -4.05 -11.55
CA ALA A 99 -6.15 -4.28 -12.87
C ALA A 99 -5.10 -4.52 -13.95
N ASP A 100 -3.85 -4.36 -13.65
CA ASP A 100 -2.73 -4.55 -14.58
C ASP A 100 -2.43 -6.01 -14.86
#